data_6a3858ebb71878801bb01e492c297837
#
_entry.id   6a3858ebb71878801bb01e492c297837
#
_cell.length_a   1.000
_cell.length_b   1.000
_cell.length_c   1.000
_cell.angle_alpha   90.00
_cell.angle_beta   90.00
_cell.angle_gamma   90.00
#
_symmetry.space_group_name_H-M   'P 1'
#
loop_
_entity.id
_entity.type
_entity.pdbx_description
1 polymer ?
#
loop_
_entity_poly.entity_id
_entity_poly.type
_entity_poly.pdbx_seq_one_letter_code
_entity_poly.pdbx_strand_id
1 'polypeptide(L)'
;MTLLAQERTTRVPAEDLRRTFKDVFSRLASGVCIVTFWRGARLHGFTATSVTSVSLNPLRILFCVAQASQSYPCLSPGSAVGISILTAEQRALSDRFASRSAFGAYDDVGVADASRDAPLLEGALGHITATIAEMIPSGDHAIVLCDVTSAHAAAGGNPLLYCSRTYHSLLHRI
;
A
#
# COMPACT_ATOMS: atom_id res chain seq x y z
N MET A 1 32.29 -15.54 46.26
CA MET A 1 32.71 -14.64 45.16
C MET A 1 32.20 -15.24 43.84
N THR A 2 30.96 -14.87 43.46
CA THR A 2 30.30 -15.43 42.30
C THR A 2 30.51 -14.46 41.13
N LEU A 3 31.30 -14.90 40.16
CA LEU A 3 31.50 -14.17 38.89
C LEU A 3 30.20 -14.22 38.10
N LEU A 4 29.49 -13.08 38.01
CA LEU A 4 28.41 -12.86 37.06
C LEU A 4 29.02 -12.86 35.65
N ALA A 5 28.79 -13.91 34.89
CA ALA A 5 29.10 -13.97 33.47
C ALA A 5 28.25 -12.89 32.77
N GLN A 6 28.89 -11.82 32.32
CA GLN A 6 28.29 -10.87 31.39
C GLN A 6 28.07 -11.58 30.05
N GLU A 7 26.82 -11.98 29.78
CA GLU A 7 26.43 -12.36 28.44
C GLU A 7 26.70 -11.16 27.51
N ARG A 8 27.75 -11.25 26.72
CA ARG A 8 28.00 -10.37 25.60
C ARG A 8 26.85 -10.64 24.59
N THR A 9 25.84 -9.83 24.60
CA THR A 9 24.87 -9.75 23.50
C THR A 9 25.65 -9.40 22.24
N THR A 10 26.01 -10.38 21.44
CA THR A 10 26.65 -10.19 20.14
C THR A 10 25.68 -9.43 19.26
N ARG A 11 25.93 -8.14 19.09
CA ARG A 11 25.12 -7.26 18.24
C ARG A 11 25.21 -7.80 16.81
N VAL A 12 24.09 -8.30 16.27
CA VAL A 12 24.00 -8.77 14.89
C VAL A 12 24.45 -7.63 13.96
N PRO A 13 25.35 -7.88 12.99
CA PRO A 13 25.75 -6.87 12.02
C PRO A 13 24.51 -6.26 11.33
N ALA A 14 24.52 -4.94 11.08
CA ALA A 14 23.37 -4.23 10.55
C ALA A 14 22.88 -4.80 9.21
N GLU A 15 23.78 -5.29 8.36
CA GLU A 15 23.45 -5.93 7.08
C GLU A 15 22.70 -7.26 7.28
N ASP A 16 23.14 -8.08 8.25
CA ASP A 16 22.48 -9.34 8.59
C ASP A 16 21.10 -9.10 9.20
N LEU A 17 20.97 -8.08 10.06
CA LEU A 17 19.69 -7.68 10.62
C LEU A 17 18.72 -7.22 9.53
N ARG A 18 19.18 -6.41 8.57
CA ARG A 18 18.37 -5.94 7.44
C ARG A 18 17.87 -7.10 6.57
N ARG A 19 18.74 -8.06 6.27
CA ARG A 19 18.37 -9.26 5.50
C ARG A 19 17.33 -10.09 6.25
N THR A 20 17.59 -10.40 7.51
CA THR A 20 16.69 -11.18 8.36
C THR A 20 15.34 -10.49 8.51
N PHE A 21 15.32 -9.17 8.74
CA PHE A 21 14.08 -8.38 8.80
C PHE A 21 13.24 -8.53 7.53
N LYS A 22 13.86 -8.38 6.34
CA LYS A 22 13.17 -8.56 5.06
C LYS A 22 12.63 -9.98 4.89
N ASP A 23 13.35 -10.99 5.35
CA ASP A 23 12.93 -12.38 5.26
C ASP A 23 11.76 -12.69 6.21
N VAL A 24 11.80 -12.19 7.44
CA VAL A 24 10.68 -12.29 8.38
C VAL A 24 9.46 -11.57 7.84
N PHE A 25 9.61 -10.32 7.41
CA PHE A 25 8.50 -9.49 6.92
C PHE A 25 7.89 -10.02 5.62
N SER A 26 8.68 -10.69 4.78
CA SER A 26 8.15 -11.32 3.56
C SER A 26 7.14 -12.43 3.85
N ARG A 27 7.14 -13.02 5.04
CA ARG A 27 6.20 -14.08 5.45
C ARG A 27 4.86 -13.55 5.94
N LEU A 28 4.75 -12.24 6.16
CA LEU A 28 3.47 -11.61 6.50
C LEU A 28 2.63 -11.50 5.24
N ALA A 29 1.54 -12.28 5.17
CA ALA A 29 0.58 -12.17 4.09
C ALA A 29 -0.18 -10.84 4.18
N SER A 30 -0.15 -10.07 3.10
CA SER A 30 -0.83 -8.77 3.03
C SER A 30 -1.75 -8.72 1.81
N GLY A 31 -2.89 -8.06 1.94
CA GLY A 31 -3.71 -7.69 0.80
C GLY A 31 -2.97 -6.71 -0.11
N VAL A 32 -3.17 -6.85 -1.41
CA VAL A 32 -2.59 -5.95 -2.40
C VAL A 32 -3.59 -4.87 -2.76
N CYS A 33 -3.17 -3.62 -2.61
CA CYS A 33 -3.94 -2.44 -2.98
C CYS A 33 -3.18 -1.61 -4.02
N ILE A 34 -3.90 -0.79 -4.77
CA ILE A 34 -3.32 0.32 -5.52
C ILE A 34 -3.83 1.61 -4.92
N VAL A 35 -2.90 2.48 -4.56
CA VAL A 35 -3.18 3.86 -4.18
C VAL A 35 -3.11 4.72 -5.43
N THR A 36 -4.16 5.47 -5.72
CA THR A 36 -4.31 6.29 -6.93
C THR A 36 -4.59 7.74 -6.59
N PHE A 37 -4.21 8.63 -7.48
CA PHE A 37 -4.47 10.07 -7.40
C PHE A 37 -4.40 10.70 -8.79
N TRP A 38 -4.94 11.89 -8.94
CA TRP A 38 -4.81 12.67 -10.17
C TRP A 38 -3.55 13.54 -10.14
N ARG A 39 -2.81 13.53 -11.26
CA ARG A 39 -1.75 14.49 -11.55
C ARG A 39 -2.12 15.30 -12.78
N GLY A 40 -2.74 16.45 -12.58
CA GLY A 40 -3.52 17.10 -13.62
C GLY A 40 -4.70 16.22 -14.01
N ALA A 41 -4.89 15.97 -15.30
CA ALA A 41 -5.95 15.09 -15.82
C ALA A 41 -5.51 13.62 -15.99
N ARG A 42 -4.34 13.22 -15.50
CA ARG A 42 -3.80 11.87 -15.69
C ARG A 42 -3.84 11.06 -14.42
N LEU A 43 -4.22 9.78 -14.58
CA LEU A 43 -4.15 8.77 -13.52
C LEU A 43 -2.69 8.51 -13.13
N HIS A 44 -2.42 8.58 -11.84
CA HIS A 44 -1.19 8.14 -11.21
C HIS A 44 -1.48 7.23 -10.03
N GLY A 45 -0.48 6.45 -9.64
CA GLY A 45 -0.62 5.59 -8.47
C GLY A 45 0.58 4.68 -8.28
N PHE A 46 0.47 3.83 -7.28
CA PHE A 46 1.46 2.80 -6.94
C PHE A 46 0.82 1.64 -6.20
N THR A 47 1.42 0.47 -6.32
CA THR A 47 1.02 -0.72 -5.57
C THR A 47 1.49 -0.63 -4.13
N ALA A 48 0.60 -0.91 -3.19
CA ALA A 48 0.87 -0.89 -1.76
C ALA A 48 0.34 -2.15 -1.07
N THR A 49 1.15 -2.71 -0.17
CA THR A 49 0.79 -3.78 0.76
C THR A 49 0.74 -3.29 2.21
N SER A 50 0.98 -2.00 2.43
CA SER A 50 1.05 -1.36 3.75
C SER A 50 -0.25 -0.64 4.15
N VAL A 51 -1.35 -0.86 3.42
CA VAL A 51 -2.64 -0.23 3.75
C VAL A 51 -3.22 -0.90 4.99
N THR A 52 -3.59 -0.09 5.98
CA THR A 52 -4.24 -0.59 7.20
C THR A 52 -5.26 0.39 7.77
N SER A 53 -6.30 -0.16 8.40
CA SER A 53 -7.27 0.61 9.17
C SER A 53 -6.62 1.10 10.47
N VAL A 54 -6.87 2.35 10.84
CA VAL A 54 -6.31 3.01 12.04
C VAL A 54 -7.39 3.30 13.06
N SER A 55 -8.53 3.83 12.64
CA SER A 55 -9.60 4.29 13.54
C SER A 55 -10.96 4.21 12.87
N LEU A 56 -11.98 3.98 13.66
CA LEU A 56 -13.39 4.04 13.25
C LEU A 56 -14.07 5.36 13.65
N ASN A 57 -13.48 6.13 14.57
CA ASN A 57 -13.99 7.43 14.95
C ASN A 57 -12.86 8.41 15.32
N PRO A 58 -12.46 9.32 14.41
CA PRO A 58 -12.90 9.40 13.00
C PRO A 58 -12.43 8.20 12.18
N LEU A 59 -13.06 7.98 11.02
CA LEU A 59 -12.65 6.92 10.09
C LEU A 59 -11.29 7.27 9.49
N ARG A 60 -10.27 6.45 9.77
CA ARG A 60 -8.89 6.66 9.31
C ARG A 60 -8.23 5.40 8.81
N ILE A 61 -7.44 5.57 7.79
CA ILE A 61 -6.51 4.56 7.26
C ILE A 61 -5.09 5.15 7.17
N LEU A 62 -4.10 4.27 7.07
CA LEU A 62 -2.76 4.68 6.67
C LEU A 62 -2.23 3.78 5.55
N PHE A 63 -1.23 4.30 4.85
CA PHE A 63 -0.32 3.53 3.98
C PHE A 63 1.08 4.14 4.05
N CYS A 64 2.08 3.38 3.56
CA CYS A 64 3.45 3.88 3.44
C CYS A 64 3.81 4.14 1.98
N VAL A 65 4.58 5.19 1.73
CA VAL A 65 5.12 5.53 0.42
C VAL A 65 6.62 5.76 0.51
N ALA A 66 7.39 5.19 -0.41
CA ALA A 66 8.83 5.42 -0.46
C ALA A 66 9.13 6.86 -0.88
N GLN A 67 9.98 7.57 -0.12
CA GLN A 67 10.34 8.97 -0.43
C GLN A 67 11.08 9.10 -1.77
N ALA A 68 11.78 8.05 -2.21
CA ALA A 68 12.45 8.00 -3.51
C ALA A 68 11.50 7.64 -4.68
N SER A 69 10.20 7.42 -4.43
CA SER A 69 9.23 7.13 -5.48
C SER A 69 8.81 8.39 -6.24
N GLN A 70 8.36 8.21 -7.49
CA GLN A 70 7.79 9.31 -8.28
C GLN A 70 6.44 9.81 -7.73
N SER A 71 5.77 8.99 -6.93
CA SER A 71 4.47 9.33 -6.33
C SER A 71 4.61 10.25 -5.11
N TYR A 72 5.69 10.10 -4.32
CA TYR A 72 5.87 10.87 -3.10
C TYR A 72 5.74 12.39 -3.26
N PRO A 73 6.41 13.04 -4.24
CA PRO A 73 6.31 14.49 -4.41
C PRO A 73 4.93 14.97 -4.93
N CYS A 74 4.06 14.04 -5.31
CA CYS A 74 2.70 14.36 -5.77
C CYS A 74 1.66 14.29 -4.63
N LEU A 75 2.04 13.83 -3.44
CA LEU A 75 1.18 13.69 -2.28
C LEU A 75 1.47 14.80 -1.27
N SER A 76 0.41 15.36 -0.70
CA SER A 76 0.49 16.37 0.35
C SER A 76 -0.77 16.34 1.23
N PRO A 77 -0.70 16.84 2.47
CA PRO A 77 -1.91 17.06 3.26
C PRO A 77 -2.97 17.86 2.47
N GLY A 78 -4.22 17.41 2.54
CA GLY A 78 -5.33 17.93 1.76
C GLY A 78 -5.53 17.28 0.38
N SER A 79 -4.57 16.50 -0.14
CA SER A 79 -4.74 15.77 -1.40
C SER A 79 -5.71 14.61 -1.23
N ALA A 80 -6.56 14.40 -2.24
CA ALA A 80 -7.43 13.23 -2.32
C ALA A 80 -6.67 12.03 -2.90
N VAL A 81 -6.95 10.84 -2.34
CA VAL A 81 -6.41 9.55 -2.80
C VAL A 81 -7.51 8.51 -2.88
N GLY A 82 -7.44 7.66 -3.91
CA GLY A 82 -8.23 6.45 -4.05
C GLY A 82 -7.41 5.23 -3.61
N ILE A 83 -8.05 4.30 -2.94
CA ILE A 83 -7.46 3.00 -2.61
C ILE A 83 -8.37 1.92 -3.20
N SER A 84 -7.82 1.10 -4.09
CA SER A 84 -8.51 -0.03 -4.69
C SER A 84 -7.89 -1.33 -4.17
N ILE A 85 -8.70 -2.16 -3.49
CA ILE A 85 -8.29 -3.48 -2.99
C ILE A 85 -8.42 -4.46 -4.15
N LEU A 86 -7.32 -5.08 -4.59
CA LEU A 86 -7.29 -5.86 -5.82
C LEU A 86 -7.88 -7.26 -5.67
N THR A 87 -8.49 -7.73 -6.77
CA THR A 87 -8.83 -9.14 -6.95
C THR A 87 -7.61 -9.94 -7.45
N ALA A 88 -7.67 -11.26 -7.30
CA ALA A 88 -6.62 -12.17 -7.77
C ALA A 88 -6.34 -12.04 -9.29
N GLU A 89 -7.37 -11.72 -10.08
CA GLU A 89 -7.31 -11.53 -11.52
C GLU A 89 -6.56 -10.23 -11.91
N GLN A 90 -6.43 -9.30 -10.98
CA GLN A 90 -5.77 -8.00 -11.19
C GLN A 90 -4.25 -8.02 -10.90
N ARG A 91 -3.63 -9.21 -10.86
CA ARG A 91 -2.18 -9.33 -10.67
C ARG A 91 -1.38 -8.48 -11.66
N ALA A 92 -1.70 -8.56 -12.95
CA ALA A 92 -0.99 -7.79 -13.98
C ALA A 92 -1.09 -6.27 -13.74
N LEU A 93 -2.22 -5.80 -13.21
CA LEU A 93 -2.41 -4.41 -12.82
C LEU A 93 -1.51 -4.05 -11.64
N SER A 94 -1.41 -4.93 -10.63
CA SER A 94 -0.49 -4.75 -9.49
C SER A 94 0.97 -4.62 -9.95
N ASP A 95 1.45 -5.52 -10.83
CA ASP A 95 2.81 -5.48 -11.38
C ASP A 95 3.08 -4.16 -12.12
N ARG A 96 2.09 -3.68 -12.88
CA ARG A 96 2.18 -2.41 -13.63
C ARG A 96 2.35 -1.21 -12.70
N PHE A 97 1.57 -1.11 -11.63
CA PHE A 97 1.67 -0.03 -10.64
C PHE A 97 2.85 -0.18 -9.67
N ALA A 98 3.46 -1.37 -9.57
CA ALA A 98 4.70 -1.59 -8.82
C ALA A 98 5.94 -1.17 -9.61
N SER A 99 5.85 -1.10 -10.95
CA SER A 99 6.97 -0.71 -11.81
C SER A 99 7.16 0.81 -11.78
N ARG A 100 8.41 1.26 -12.04
CA ARG A 100 8.69 2.69 -12.32
C ARG A 100 8.21 3.02 -13.74
N SER A 101 6.91 3.20 -13.90
CA SER A 101 6.32 3.46 -15.19
C SER A 101 6.55 4.90 -15.64
N ALA A 102 6.73 5.09 -16.95
CA ALA A 102 6.81 6.41 -17.56
C ALA A 102 5.50 7.18 -17.38
N PHE A 103 5.58 8.50 -17.50
CA PHE A 103 4.41 9.38 -17.48
C PHE A 103 3.39 8.96 -18.56
N GLY A 104 2.12 8.77 -18.20
CA GLY A 104 1.07 8.29 -19.11
C GLY A 104 0.91 6.75 -19.18
N ALA A 105 1.67 5.99 -18.38
CA ALA A 105 1.63 4.53 -18.37
C ALA A 105 0.28 3.93 -17.93
N TYR A 106 -0.67 4.74 -17.49
CA TYR A 106 -1.97 4.30 -16.94
C TYR A 106 -3.17 4.86 -17.70
N ASP A 107 -2.97 5.52 -18.84
CA ASP A 107 -4.04 6.20 -19.60
C ASP A 107 -5.11 5.23 -20.15
N ASP A 108 -4.80 3.94 -20.27
CA ASP A 108 -5.69 2.86 -20.69
C ASP A 108 -6.30 2.05 -19.52
N VAL A 109 -6.03 2.45 -18.29
CA VAL A 109 -6.56 1.75 -17.11
C VAL A 109 -8.01 2.20 -16.86
N GLY A 110 -8.92 1.23 -16.76
CA GLY A 110 -10.33 1.48 -16.43
C GLY A 110 -10.50 2.09 -15.05
N VAL A 111 -11.24 3.19 -14.99
CA VAL A 111 -11.59 3.92 -13.77
C VAL A 111 -13.09 3.84 -13.55
N ALA A 112 -13.49 3.27 -12.42
CA ALA A 112 -14.90 3.02 -12.09
C ALA A 112 -15.74 4.30 -11.96
N ASP A 113 -15.11 5.40 -11.52
CA ASP A 113 -15.75 6.71 -11.43
C ASP A 113 -14.70 7.82 -11.59
N ALA A 114 -14.62 8.38 -12.79
CA ALA A 114 -13.67 9.45 -13.13
C ALA A 114 -14.12 10.84 -12.61
N SER A 115 -15.37 10.97 -12.15
CA SER A 115 -15.93 12.24 -11.63
C SER A 115 -15.52 12.51 -10.18
N ARG A 116 -14.90 11.53 -9.50
CA ARG A 116 -14.47 11.66 -8.10
C ARG A 116 -13.18 12.43 -7.98
N ASP A 117 -12.97 13.00 -6.79
CA ASP A 117 -11.73 13.71 -6.42
C ASP A 117 -10.48 12.82 -6.52
N ALA A 118 -10.65 11.49 -6.41
CA ALA A 118 -9.61 10.51 -6.59
C ALA A 118 -10.07 9.35 -7.49
N PRO A 119 -9.23 8.86 -8.43
CA PRO A 119 -9.58 7.76 -9.31
C PRO A 119 -9.69 6.43 -8.54
N LEU A 120 -10.66 5.59 -8.92
CA LEU A 120 -10.87 4.25 -8.36
C LEU A 120 -10.84 3.23 -9.49
N LEU A 121 -10.09 2.15 -9.35
CA LEU A 121 -9.86 1.19 -10.43
C LEU A 121 -11.04 0.24 -10.60
N GLU A 122 -11.46 0.00 -11.84
CA GLU A 122 -12.55 -0.93 -12.14
C GLU A 122 -12.26 -2.36 -11.67
N GLY A 123 -13.31 -3.08 -11.27
CA GLY A 123 -13.24 -4.50 -10.93
C GLY A 123 -12.53 -4.84 -9.61
N ALA A 124 -12.18 -3.85 -8.79
CA ALA A 124 -11.58 -4.11 -7.49
C ALA A 124 -12.60 -4.65 -6.47
N LEU A 125 -12.13 -5.37 -5.44
CA LEU A 125 -12.96 -5.91 -4.34
C LEU A 125 -13.56 -4.83 -3.47
N GLY A 126 -12.92 -3.70 -3.40
CA GLY A 126 -13.40 -2.59 -2.61
C GLY A 126 -12.63 -1.32 -2.92
N HIS A 127 -13.29 -0.21 -2.66
CA HIS A 127 -12.80 1.12 -2.92
C HIS A 127 -12.91 1.98 -1.67
N ILE A 128 -11.88 2.76 -1.41
CA ILE A 128 -11.87 3.79 -0.39
C ILE A 128 -11.42 5.09 -1.05
N THR A 129 -12.16 6.17 -0.83
CA THR A 129 -11.70 7.53 -1.11
C THR A 129 -11.34 8.19 0.21
N ALA A 130 -10.22 8.87 0.25
CA ALA A 130 -9.73 9.51 1.47
C ALA A 130 -8.97 10.79 1.16
N THR A 131 -8.90 11.68 2.15
CA THR A 131 -8.06 12.87 2.10
C THR A 131 -6.85 12.68 3.00
N ILE A 132 -5.67 13.00 2.50
CA ILE A 132 -4.44 12.95 3.30
C ILE A 132 -4.53 13.97 4.42
N ALA A 133 -4.52 13.49 5.67
CA ALA A 133 -4.52 14.33 6.86
C ALA A 133 -3.08 14.73 7.25
N GLU A 134 -2.15 13.77 7.19
CA GLU A 134 -0.78 13.97 7.64
C GLU A 134 0.18 13.05 6.86
N MET A 135 1.41 13.53 6.66
CA MET A 135 2.52 12.75 6.13
C MET A 135 3.68 12.81 7.11
N ILE A 136 4.06 11.65 7.66
CA ILE A 136 5.09 11.53 8.69
C ILE A 136 6.33 10.86 8.07
N PRO A 137 7.43 11.60 7.83
CA PRO A 137 8.67 11.00 7.36
C PRO A 137 9.19 9.95 8.35
N SER A 138 9.55 8.77 7.85
CA SER A 138 10.04 7.65 8.65
C SER A 138 11.08 6.84 7.88
N GLY A 139 12.35 7.13 8.10
CA GLY A 139 13.45 6.48 7.38
C GLY A 139 13.42 6.80 5.89
N ASP A 140 13.38 5.77 5.04
CA ASP A 140 13.31 5.88 3.58
C ASP A 140 11.86 5.95 3.04
N HIS A 141 10.87 5.93 3.94
CA HIS A 141 9.44 6.03 3.63
C HIS A 141 8.80 7.22 4.38
N ALA A 142 7.55 7.50 4.01
CA ALA A 142 6.63 8.29 4.82
C ALA A 142 5.39 7.45 5.14
N ILE A 143 4.89 7.60 6.37
CA ILE A 143 3.57 7.12 6.77
C ILE A 143 2.58 8.20 6.36
N VAL A 144 1.57 7.83 5.58
CA VAL A 144 0.51 8.72 5.12
C VAL A 144 -0.76 8.38 5.85
N LEU A 145 -1.22 9.25 6.73
CA LEU A 145 -2.47 9.12 7.46
C LEU A 145 -3.57 9.84 6.69
N CYS A 146 -4.70 9.16 6.49
CA CYS A 146 -5.80 9.67 5.70
C CYS A 146 -7.13 9.61 6.45
N ASP A 147 -7.95 10.64 6.30
CA ASP A 147 -9.35 10.67 6.71
C ASP A 147 -10.21 10.07 5.59
N VAL A 148 -10.96 9.02 5.88
CA VAL A 148 -11.81 8.34 4.90
C VAL A 148 -13.05 9.18 4.62
N THR A 149 -13.32 9.44 3.34
CA THR A 149 -14.48 10.21 2.87
C THR A 149 -15.57 9.33 2.25
N SER A 150 -15.17 8.17 1.68
CA SER A 150 -16.12 7.22 1.08
C SER A 150 -15.53 5.81 1.10
N ALA A 151 -16.38 4.80 1.20
CA ALA A 151 -16.00 3.39 1.07
C ALA A 151 -17.11 2.60 0.37
N HIS A 152 -16.70 1.64 -0.47
CA HIS A 152 -17.58 0.71 -1.16
C HIS A 152 -16.94 -0.68 -1.20
N ALA A 153 -17.71 -1.73 -0.93
CA ALA A 153 -17.30 -3.11 -1.04
C ALA A 153 -18.05 -3.81 -2.17
N ALA A 154 -17.34 -4.55 -3.02
CA ALA A 154 -17.97 -5.41 -4.02
C ALA A 154 -18.68 -6.60 -3.35
N ALA A 155 -19.69 -7.16 -4.05
CA ALA A 155 -20.48 -8.26 -3.51
C ALA A 155 -19.70 -9.58 -3.33
N GLY A 156 -18.52 -9.71 -3.95
CA GLY A 156 -17.70 -10.93 -3.85
C GLY A 156 -16.41 -10.82 -4.67
N GLY A 157 -15.63 -11.88 -4.65
CA GLY A 157 -14.34 -12.02 -5.35
C GLY A 157 -13.25 -12.58 -4.42
N ASN A 158 -12.12 -12.95 -5.00
CA ASN A 158 -10.96 -13.44 -4.26
C ASN A 158 -9.90 -12.34 -4.16
N PRO A 159 -9.37 -12.02 -2.97
CA PRO A 159 -8.36 -11.01 -2.83
C PRO A 159 -7.01 -11.44 -3.43
N LEU A 160 -6.30 -10.50 -4.03
CA LEU A 160 -4.90 -10.64 -4.36
C LEU A 160 -4.08 -10.46 -3.08
N LEU A 161 -3.28 -11.47 -2.75
CA LEU A 161 -2.39 -11.45 -1.60
C LEU A 161 -0.93 -11.43 -2.06
N TYR A 162 -0.07 -10.85 -1.24
CA TYR A 162 1.38 -10.92 -1.42
C TYR A 162 2.03 -11.49 -0.17
N CYS A 163 2.75 -12.61 -0.33
CA CYS A 163 3.43 -13.32 0.74
C CYS A 163 4.64 -14.05 0.18
N SER A 164 5.72 -14.15 0.94
CA SER A 164 6.96 -14.82 0.52
C SER A 164 7.46 -14.36 -0.84
N ARG A 165 7.32 -13.08 -1.14
CA ARG A 165 7.73 -12.39 -2.38
C ARG A 165 7.02 -12.90 -3.64
N THR A 166 5.82 -13.47 -3.48
CA THR A 166 4.99 -13.91 -4.60
C THR A 166 3.52 -13.59 -4.35
N TYR A 167 2.74 -13.57 -5.42
CA TYR A 167 1.29 -13.36 -5.33
C TYR A 167 0.57 -14.67 -5.05
N HIS A 168 -0.52 -14.56 -4.30
CA HIS A 168 -1.41 -15.65 -3.92
C HIS A 168 -2.86 -15.21 -4.03
N SER A 169 -3.77 -16.18 -4.04
CA SER A 169 -5.20 -16.00 -3.83
C SER A 169 -5.68 -16.90 -2.69
N LEU A 170 -6.79 -16.57 -2.06
CA LEU A 170 -7.41 -17.46 -1.08
C LEU A 170 -8.08 -18.62 -1.80
N LEU A 171 -7.61 -19.85 -1.55
CA LEU A 171 -8.17 -21.06 -2.15
C LEU A 171 -9.27 -21.68 -1.30
N HIS A 172 -9.22 -21.56 0.03
CA HIS A 172 -10.17 -22.16 0.96
C HIS A 172 -10.43 -21.23 2.15
N ARG A 173 -11.67 -21.29 2.68
CA ARG A 173 -11.98 -20.79 4.03
C ARG A 173 -11.66 -21.92 5.01
N ILE A 174 -10.99 -21.59 6.10
CA ILE A 174 -10.71 -22.51 7.21
C ILE A 174 -11.99 -22.71 8.00
#